data_f78e1993861da3a060380006a86d8703
#
_entry.id   f78e1993861da3a060380006a86d8703
#
_cell.length_a   1.000
_cell.length_b   1.000
_cell.length_c   1.000
_cell.angle_alpha   90.00
_cell.angle_beta   90.00
_cell.angle_gamma   90.00
#
_symmetry.space_group_name_H-M   'P 1'
#
loop_
_entity.id
_entity.type
_entity.pdbx_description
1 polymer ?
#
loop_
_entity_poly.entity_id
_entity_poly.type
_entity_poly.pdbx_seq_one_letter_code
_entity_poly.pdbx_strand_id
1 'polypeptide(L)'
;MEDEFEVTIITQNGDDFHERAGSTNVIHLHGEALKNASTLHPYESYEIDKNNPDIRIGDKAPDGSQIRPYVIYFNEDIEQRLWKASVEATKQADVFIVVGSTMLVYPAAELLKMIPPKCELYIIDPSEVTLPEGCTKEYIHIQSGASRGLEQLKATLKLK
;
A
#
# COMPACT_ATOMS: atom_id res chain seq x y z
N MET A 1 -0.11 -16.19 -5.50
CA MET A 1 -0.72 -16.38 -4.16
C MET A 1 -2.24 -16.32 -4.24
N GLU A 2 -2.84 -15.46 -5.04
CA GLU A 2 -4.30 -15.33 -5.18
C GLU A 2 -5.01 -16.59 -5.67
N ASP A 3 -4.32 -17.54 -6.29
CA ASP A 3 -4.89 -18.86 -6.65
C ASP A 3 -5.23 -19.74 -5.42
N GLU A 4 -4.67 -19.42 -4.26
CA GLU A 4 -4.74 -20.26 -3.04
C GLU A 4 -5.21 -19.48 -1.81
N PHE A 5 -5.10 -18.15 -1.83
CA PHE A 5 -5.40 -17.25 -0.71
C PHE A 5 -6.22 -16.06 -1.19
N GLU A 6 -7.06 -15.54 -0.33
CA GLU A 6 -7.62 -14.21 -0.49
C GLU A 6 -6.55 -13.18 -0.11
N VAL A 7 -6.09 -12.39 -1.07
CA VAL A 7 -4.97 -11.46 -0.90
C VAL A 7 -5.45 -10.03 -1.06
N THR A 8 -5.18 -9.20 -0.08
CA THR A 8 -5.29 -7.74 -0.18
C THR A 8 -3.90 -7.13 -0.11
N ILE A 9 -3.55 -6.32 -1.08
CA ILE A 9 -2.31 -5.56 -1.09
C ILE A 9 -2.58 -4.14 -0.61
N ILE A 10 -1.87 -3.70 0.41
CA ILE A 10 -1.88 -2.31 0.87
C ILE A 10 -0.52 -1.73 0.51
N THR A 11 -0.47 -0.90 -0.51
CA THR A 11 0.79 -0.34 -1.01
C THR A 11 0.91 1.15 -0.73
N GLN A 12 2.14 1.59 -0.43
CA GLN A 12 2.50 3.00 -0.35
C GLN A 12 3.03 3.53 -1.69
N ASN A 13 3.24 2.64 -2.67
CA ASN A 13 3.69 3.00 -4.01
C ASN A 13 2.53 3.50 -4.86
N GLY A 14 2.80 4.48 -5.71
CA GLY A 14 1.83 5.03 -6.64
C GLY A 14 1.89 4.43 -8.06
N ASP A 15 2.76 3.44 -8.30
CA ASP A 15 2.83 2.71 -9.57
C ASP A 15 1.76 1.62 -9.67
N ASP A 16 1.56 1.07 -10.88
CA ASP A 16 0.58 0.03 -11.21
C ASP A 16 1.21 -1.38 -11.32
N PHE A 17 2.37 -1.61 -10.72
CA PHE A 17 3.08 -2.88 -10.90
C PHE A 17 2.36 -4.07 -10.29
N HIS A 18 1.60 -3.89 -9.23
CA HIS A 18 0.78 -4.94 -8.65
C HIS A 18 -0.33 -5.39 -9.60
N GLU A 19 -1.07 -4.45 -10.18
CA GLU A 19 -2.14 -4.70 -11.14
C GLU A 19 -1.58 -5.34 -12.42
N ARG A 20 -0.46 -4.82 -12.93
CA ARG A 20 0.23 -5.38 -14.09
C ARG A 20 0.75 -6.78 -13.85
N ALA A 21 1.06 -7.13 -12.61
CA ALA A 21 1.42 -8.48 -12.20
C ALA A 21 0.21 -9.39 -11.98
N GLY A 22 -1.02 -8.86 -12.11
CA GLY A 22 -2.27 -9.61 -12.00
C GLY A 22 -2.92 -9.58 -10.62
N SER A 23 -2.46 -8.74 -9.70
CA SER A 23 -3.11 -8.57 -8.41
C SER A 23 -4.49 -7.92 -8.57
N THR A 24 -5.50 -8.46 -7.88
CA THR A 24 -6.90 -8.09 -8.09
C THR A 24 -7.46 -7.16 -7.01
N ASN A 25 -6.87 -7.13 -5.83
CA ASN A 25 -7.31 -6.29 -4.72
C ASN A 25 -6.13 -5.48 -4.15
N VAL A 26 -5.95 -4.28 -4.70
CA VAL A 26 -4.85 -3.37 -4.34
C VAL A 26 -5.41 -2.08 -3.76
N ILE A 27 -4.90 -1.67 -2.62
CA ILE A 27 -5.22 -0.41 -1.95
C ILE A 27 -3.99 0.49 -2.02
N HIS A 28 -4.03 1.51 -2.86
CA HIS A 28 -2.98 2.53 -2.98
C HIS A 28 -3.13 3.59 -1.89
N LEU A 29 -2.50 3.37 -0.76
CA LEU A 29 -2.66 4.20 0.43
C LEU A 29 -2.22 5.65 0.21
N HIS A 30 -1.26 5.87 -0.69
CA HIS A 30 -0.74 7.19 -1.04
C HIS A 30 -1.15 7.64 -2.45
N GLY A 31 -2.24 7.09 -2.99
CA GLY A 31 -2.76 7.42 -4.31
C GLY A 31 -2.04 6.69 -5.44
N GLU A 32 -2.35 7.09 -6.67
CA GLU A 32 -1.93 6.43 -7.91
C GLU A 32 -1.32 7.46 -8.86
N ALA A 33 -0.03 7.35 -9.14
CA ALA A 33 0.71 8.33 -9.95
C ALA A 33 0.27 8.35 -11.44
N LEU A 34 -0.43 7.30 -11.89
CA LEU A 34 -1.00 7.21 -13.24
C LEU A 34 -2.42 7.76 -13.33
N LYS A 35 -2.89 8.44 -12.31
CA LYS A 35 -4.17 9.16 -12.29
C LYS A 35 -3.96 10.63 -11.95
N ASN A 36 -4.90 11.44 -12.34
CA ASN A 36 -4.95 12.86 -12.01
C ASN A 36 -6.01 13.13 -10.93
N ALA A 37 -5.84 14.24 -10.24
CA ALA A 37 -6.84 14.86 -9.39
C ALA A 37 -6.82 16.38 -9.58
N SER A 38 -7.71 17.08 -8.93
CA SER A 38 -7.68 18.53 -8.87
C SER A 38 -7.11 19.01 -7.51
N THR A 39 -6.64 20.25 -7.49
CA THR A 39 -6.23 20.87 -6.22
C THR A 39 -7.40 21.15 -5.30
N LEU A 40 -8.62 21.29 -5.83
CA LEU A 40 -9.84 21.51 -5.05
C LEU A 40 -10.40 20.20 -4.50
N HIS A 41 -10.30 19.11 -5.27
CA HIS A 41 -10.78 17.79 -4.91
C HIS A 41 -9.66 16.73 -5.02
N PRO A 42 -8.67 16.75 -4.10
CA PRO A 42 -7.45 15.92 -4.21
C PRO A 42 -7.70 14.41 -4.06
N TYR A 43 -8.88 14.03 -3.58
CA TYR A 43 -9.28 12.62 -3.39
C TYR A 43 -10.25 12.10 -4.47
N GLU A 44 -10.56 12.91 -5.47
CA GLU A 44 -11.37 12.52 -6.61
C GLU A 44 -10.48 12.33 -7.83
N SER A 45 -10.07 11.06 -8.06
CA SER A 45 -9.18 10.73 -9.18
C SER A 45 -9.92 10.57 -10.49
N TYR A 46 -9.22 10.89 -11.59
CA TYR A 46 -9.65 10.63 -12.95
C TYR A 46 -8.47 10.22 -13.83
N GLU A 47 -8.76 9.58 -14.95
CA GLU A 47 -7.74 9.09 -15.87
C GLU A 47 -6.93 10.23 -16.51
N ILE A 48 -5.63 9.97 -16.70
CA ILE A 48 -4.74 10.87 -17.43
C ILE A 48 -5.16 10.87 -18.92
N ASP A 49 -5.21 12.06 -19.53
CA ASP A 49 -5.32 12.16 -20.99
C ASP A 49 -4.05 11.60 -21.65
N LYS A 50 -4.18 10.44 -22.29
CA LYS A 50 -3.05 9.74 -22.94
C LYS A 50 -2.42 10.55 -24.07
N ASN A 51 -3.13 11.52 -24.63
CA ASN A 51 -2.61 12.42 -25.66
C ASN A 51 -1.86 13.61 -25.08
N ASN A 52 -2.10 13.93 -23.81
CA ASN A 52 -1.43 15.02 -23.08
C ASN A 52 -1.18 14.58 -21.63
N PRO A 53 -0.22 13.66 -21.39
CA PRO A 53 0.02 13.09 -20.07
C PRO A 53 0.74 14.05 -19.11
N ASP A 54 1.38 15.07 -19.64
CA ASP A 54 2.17 16.02 -18.85
C ASP A 54 1.25 17.01 -18.12
N ILE A 55 1.56 17.28 -16.87
CA ILE A 55 0.90 18.31 -16.07
C ILE A 55 1.80 19.53 -16.00
N ARG A 56 1.26 20.70 -16.32
CA ARG A 56 1.94 22.00 -16.24
C ARG A 56 1.20 22.94 -15.30
N ILE A 57 1.93 23.88 -14.73
CA ILE A 57 1.33 24.95 -13.93
C ILE A 57 0.40 25.77 -14.84
N GLY A 58 -0.85 25.93 -14.43
CA GLY A 58 -1.91 26.60 -15.19
C GLY A 58 -2.88 25.64 -15.87
N ASP A 59 -2.56 24.36 -16.01
CA ASP A 59 -3.47 23.36 -16.57
C ASP A 59 -4.70 23.19 -15.67
N LYS A 60 -5.86 23.09 -16.28
CA LYS A 60 -7.14 23.09 -15.59
C LYS A 60 -7.77 21.71 -15.54
N ALA A 61 -8.14 21.32 -14.32
CA ALA A 61 -9.01 20.18 -14.06
C ALA A 61 -10.46 20.48 -14.51
N PRO A 62 -11.34 19.47 -14.58
CA PRO A 62 -12.75 19.67 -14.96
C PRO A 62 -13.50 20.67 -14.08
N ASP A 63 -13.10 20.85 -12.83
CA ASP A 63 -13.66 21.82 -11.88
C ASP A 63 -13.08 23.25 -12.03
N GLY A 64 -12.15 23.44 -12.98
CA GLY A 64 -11.49 24.73 -13.24
C GLY A 64 -10.29 25.03 -12.35
N SER A 65 -9.97 24.19 -11.37
CA SER A 65 -8.77 24.32 -10.54
C SER A 65 -7.51 23.74 -11.22
N GLN A 66 -6.35 23.82 -10.58
CA GLN A 66 -5.11 23.26 -11.12
C GLN A 66 -5.17 21.73 -11.10
N ILE A 67 -4.76 21.08 -12.19
CA ILE A 67 -4.50 19.63 -12.24
C ILE A 67 -3.30 19.30 -11.38
N ARG A 68 -3.38 18.18 -10.67
CA ARG A 68 -2.26 17.56 -9.95
C ARG A 68 -2.25 16.03 -10.16
N PRO A 69 -1.12 15.33 -9.96
CA PRO A 69 -1.15 13.88 -9.83
C PRO A 69 -2.04 13.46 -8.64
N TYR A 70 -2.74 12.34 -8.78
CA TYR A 70 -3.50 11.74 -7.68
C TYR A 70 -2.54 10.99 -6.75
N VAL A 71 -1.75 11.74 -5.99
CA VAL A 71 -0.83 11.22 -4.96
C VAL A 71 -0.97 12.03 -3.69
N ILE A 72 -0.72 11.40 -2.55
CA ILE A 72 -0.71 12.05 -1.24
C ILE A 72 0.69 12.59 -0.98
N TYR A 73 0.81 13.90 -0.88
CA TYR A 73 2.08 14.55 -0.53
C TYR A 73 2.32 14.55 0.98
N PHE A 74 3.56 14.81 1.39
CA PHE A 74 3.87 15.03 2.80
C PHE A 74 3.03 16.18 3.36
N ASN A 75 2.50 15.96 4.58
CA ASN A 75 1.55 16.85 5.28
C ASN A 75 0.13 16.87 4.69
N GLU A 76 -0.19 16.00 3.74
CA GLU A 76 -1.57 15.73 3.35
C GLU A 76 -2.10 14.49 4.08
N ASP A 77 -3.38 14.49 4.40
CA ASP A 77 -4.05 13.36 5.01
C ASP A 77 -4.25 12.23 3.99
N ILE A 78 -4.18 10.99 4.44
CA ILE A 78 -4.60 9.86 3.62
C ILE A 78 -6.12 9.92 3.43
N GLU A 79 -6.58 9.61 2.22
CA GLU A 79 -8.01 9.50 1.94
C GLU A 79 -8.68 8.55 2.93
N GLN A 80 -9.70 9.03 3.63
CA GLN A 80 -10.34 8.30 4.72
C GLN A 80 -10.95 6.95 4.26
N ARG A 81 -11.41 6.88 3.00
CA ARG A 81 -11.94 5.64 2.42
C ARG A 81 -10.84 4.57 2.30
N LEU A 82 -9.67 4.95 1.78
CA LEU A 82 -8.52 4.04 1.62
C LEU A 82 -7.97 3.60 3.00
N TRP A 83 -7.90 4.53 3.94
CA TRP A 83 -7.49 4.20 5.31
C TRP A 83 -8.44 3.20 5.97
N LYS A 84 -9.76 3.43 5.90
CA LYS A 84 -10.76 2.51 6.45
C LYS A 84 -10.68 1.13 5.81
N ALA A 85 -10.55 1.05 4.48
CA ALA A 85 -10.40 -0.22 3.77
C ALA A 85 -9.13 -0.98 4.21
N SER A 86 -8.00 -0.27 4.38
CA SER A 86 -6.76 -0.85 4.87
C SER A 86 -6.87 -1.38 6.30
N VAL A 87 -7.52 -0.62 7.18
CA VAL A 87 -7.79 -1.05 8.57
C VAL A 87 -8.67 -2.30 8.60
N GLU A 88 -9.71 -2.33 7.79
CA GLU A 88 -10.63 -3.47 7.73
C GLU A 88 -9.91 -4.72 7.22
N ALA A 89 -9.17 -4.62 6.13
CA ALA A 89 -8.36 -5.72 5.60
C ALA A 89 -7.35 -6.23 6.66
N THR A 90 -6.69 -5.30 7.36
CA THR A 90 -5.73 -5.66 8.43
C THR A 90 -6.40 -6.44 9.56
N LYS A 91 -7.58 -6.01 10.01
CA LYS A 91 -8.32 -6.66 11.10
C LYS A 91 -8.86 -8.04 10.76
N GLN A 92 -9.04 -8.33 9.49
CA GLN A 92 -9.54 -9.62 9.00
C GLN A 92 -8.41 -10.58 8.62
N ALA A 93 -7.15 -10.14 8.63
CA ALA A 93 -6.03 -10.95 8.18
C ALA A 93 -5.72 -12.11 9.12
N ASP A 94 -5.52 -13.30 8.55
CA ASP A 94 -4.93 -14.46 9.22
C ASP A 94 -3.41 -14.43 9.13
N VAL A 95 -2.90 -13.88 8.03
CA VAL A 95 -1.46 -13.66 7.78
C VAL A 95 -1.25 -12.23 7.33
N PHE A 96 -0.35 -11.50 7.96
CA PHE A 96 0.04 -10.15 7.57
C PHE A 96 1.51 -10.15 7.15
N ILE A 97 1.80 -9.62 5.98
CA ILE A 97 3.15 -9.64 5.41
C ILE A 97 3.59 -8.19 5.14
N VAL A 98 4.71 -7.80 5.73
CA VAL A 98 5.39 -6.53 5.41
C VAL A 98 6.53 -6.82 4.46
N VAL A 99 6.62 -6.11 3.35
CA VAL A 99 7.66 -6.30 2.34
C VAL A 99 8.34 -4.99 2.01
N GLY A 100 9.65 -4.90 2.24
CA GLY A 100 10.49 -3.77 1.83
C GLY A 100 10.04 -2.42 2.40
N SER A 101 9.56 -2.40 3.66
CA SER A 101 9.11 -1.18 4.32
C SER A 101 9.94 -0.89 5.57
N THR A 102 10.37 0.36 5.69
CA THR A 102 11.06 0.82 6.92
C THR A 102 10.13 0.88 8.12
N MET A 103 8.81 0.81 7.92
CA MET A 103 7.78 0.95 8.97
C MET A 103 7.87 2.27 9.75
N LEU A 104 8.50 3.30 9.16
CA LEU A 104 8.66 4.62 9.76
C LEU A 104 7.68 5.65 9.19
N VAL A 105 6.97 5.31 8.11
CA VAL A 105 6.02 6.22 7.45
C VAL A 105 4.64 6.08 8.10
N TYR A 106 4.22 7.13 8.76
CA TYR A 106 2.90 7.24 9.38
C TYR A 106 1.90 7.91 8.40
N PRO A 107 0.61 7.52 8.47
CA PRO A 107 -0.01 6.57 9.41
C PRO A 107 0.09 5.09 8.99
N ALA A 108 0.69 4.72 7.85
CA ALA A 108 0.74 3.33 7.36
C ALA A 108 1.29 2.35 8.42
N ALA A 109 2.32 2.76 9.18
CA ALA A 109 2.90 1.97 10.26
C ALA A 109 1.92 1.63 11.38
N GLU A 110 0.86 2.42 11.59
CA GLU A 110 -0.17 2.15 12.60
C GLU A 110 -0.98 0.87 12.30
N LEU A 111 -1.05 0.42 11.06
CA LEU A 111 -1.72 -0.82 10.70
C LEU A 111 -1.16 -2.02 11.47
N LEU A 112 0.15 -2.02 11.76
CA LEU A 112 0.79 -3.10 12.53
C LEU A 112 0.23 -3.25 13.94
N LYS A 113 -0.28 -2.18 14.54
CA LYS A 113 -0.92 -2.21 15.87
C LYS A 113 -2.35 -2.75 15.83
N MET A 114 -2.91 -2.90 14.62
CA MET A 114 -4.30 -3.34 14.41
C MET A 114 -4.40 -4.81 14.00
N ILE A 115 -3.26 -5.48 13.82
CA ILE A 115 -3.16 -6.89 13.47
C ILE A 115 -3.79 -7.74 14.58
N PRO A 116 -4.72 -8.67 14.25
CA PRO A 116 -5.36 -9.53 15.24
C PRO A 116 -4.35 -10.38 16.05
N PRO A 117 -4.64 -10.71 17.30
CA PRO A 117 -3.72 -11.52 18.12
C PRO A 117 -3.33 -12.87 17.49
N LYS A 118 -4.25 -13.51 16.76
CA LYS A 118 -4.03 -14.81 16.10
C LYS A 118 -3.36 -14.71 14.73
N CYS A 119 -3.33 -13.53 14.11
CA CYS A 119 -2.72 -13.32 12.81
C CYS A 119 -1.20 -13.52 12.90
N GLU A 120 -0.62 -14.25 11.97
CA GLU A 120 0.82 -14.39 11.86
C GLU A 120 1.42 -13.16 11.15
N LEU A 121 2.47 -12.58 11.70
CA LEU A 121 3.19 -11.45 11.10
C LEU A 121 4.51 -11.92 10.51
N TYR A 122 4.69 -11.69 9.22
CA TYR A 122 5.95 -11.88 8.52
C TYR A 122 6.51 -10.54 8.05
N ILE A 123 7.82 -10.37 8.15
CA ILE A 123 8.53 -9.20 7.64
C ILE A 123 9.62 -9.68 6.69
N ILE A 124 9.57 -9.22 5.45
CA ILE A 124 10.54 -9.55 4.40
C ILE A 124 11.34 -8.29 4.09
N ASP A 125 12.55 -8.24 4.57
CA ASP A 125 13.48 -7.13 4.35
C ASP A 125 14.93 -7.65 4.48
N PRO A 126 15.88 -7.22 3.63
CA PRO A 126 17.27 -7.62 3.75
C PRO A 126 17.97 -7.03 4.98
N SER A 127 17.45 -5.93 5.53
CA SER A 127 17.99 -5.23 6.68
C SER A 127 17.34 -5.70 7.97
N GLU A 128 17.97 -5.42 9.09
CA GLU A 128 17.31 -5.52 10.39
C GLU A 128 16.11 -4.59 10.47
N VAL A 129 15.03 -5.05 11.10
CA VAL A 129 13.78 -4.31 11.21
C VAL A 129 13.46 -3.98 12.66
N THR A 130 12.91 -2.80 12.85
CA THR A 130 12.39 -2.35 14.14
C THR A 130 10.91 -2.06 14.01
N LEU A 131 10.09 -2.68 14.85
CA LEU A 131 8.65 -2.40 14.86
C LEU A 131 8.38 -0.97 15.34
N PRO A 132 7.28 -0.34 14.88
CA PRO A 132 6.85 0.95 15.39
C PRO A 132 6.62 0.92 16.90
N GLU A 133 6.86 2.04 17.55
CA GLU A 133 6.64 2.19 18.98
C GLU A 133 5.22 1.77 19.39
N GLY A 134 5.13 0.96 20.44
CA GLY A 134 3.86 0.41 20.93
C GLY A 134 3.34 -0.81 20.17
N CYS A 135 4.00 -1.27 19.12
CA CYS A 135 3.71 -2.56 18.48
C CYS A 135 4.50 -3.67 19.21
N THR A 136 3.77 -4.60 19.85
CA THR A 136 4.36 -5.73 20.59
C THR A 136 4.13 -7.08 19.91
N LYS A 137 3.68 -7.05 18.64
CA LYS A 137 3.38 -8.25 17.87
C LYS A 137 4.66 -9.05 17.61
N GLU A 138 4.65 -10.33 17.92
CA GLU A 138 5.70 -11.25 17.49
C GLU A 138 5.69 -11.38 15.95
N TYR A 139 6.84 -11.49 15.34
CA TYR A 139 6.97 -11.61 13.90
C TYR A 139 8.08 -12.59 13.50
N ILE A 140 7.95 -13.11 12.29
CA ILE A 140 8.98 -13.91 11.64
C ILE A 140 9.69 -13.04 10.62
N HIS A 141 10.98 -12.80 10.81
CA HIS A 141 11.80 -12.03 9.87
C HIS A 141 12.42 -12.97 8.82
N ILE A 142 12.11 -12.72 7.57
CA ILE A 142 12.75 -13.33 6.40
C ILE A 142 13.75 -12.32 5.87
N GLN A 143 15.01 -12.43 6.28
CA GLN A 143 16.08 -11.49 5.91
C GLN A 143 16.51 -11.72 4.48
N SER A 144 15.74 -11.21 3.53
CA SER A 144 15.90 -11.41 2.10
C SER A 144 15.26 -10.27 1.31
N GLY A 145 15.68 -10.12 0.05
CA GLY A 145 14.96 -9.26 -0.91
C GLY A 145 13.55 -9.81 -1.21
N ALA A 146 12.64 -8.92 -1.62
CA ALA A 146 11.22 -9.18 -1.76
C ALA A 146 10.88 -10.47 -2.55
N SER A 147 11.41 -10.62 -3.76
CA SER A 147 11.09 -11.77 -4.63
C SER A 147 11.45 -13.10 -3.97
N ARG A 148 12.69 -13.23 -3.50
CA ARG A 148 13.17 -14.46 -2.86
C ARG A 148 12.47 -14.72 -1.53
N GLY A 149 12.22 -13.67 -0.74
CA GLY A 149 11.52 -13.78 0.53
C GLY A 149 10.08 -14.24 0.37
N LEU A 150 9.36 -13.76 -0.64
CA LEU A 150 8.00 -14.19 -0.95
C LEU A 150 7.95 -15.65 -1.44
N GLU A 151 8.95 -16.11 -2.20
CA GLU A 151 9.05 -17.53 -2.59
C GLU A 151 9.24 -18.42 -1.36
N GLN A 152 10.11 -18.04 -0.44
CA GLN A 152 10.34 -18.78 0.82
C GLN A 152 9.06 -18.80 1.67
N LEU A 153 8.39 -17.67 1.81
CA LEU A 153 7.14 -17.59 2.57
C LEU A 153 6.04 -18.45 1.94
N LYS A 154 5.88 -18.41 0.62
CA LYS A 154 4.89 -19.22 -0.10
C LYS A 154 5.09 -20.72 0.18
N ALA A 155 6.33 -21.20 0.20
CA ALA A 155 6.64 -22.58 0.54
C ALA A 155 6.26 -22.91 2.00
N THR A 156 6.50 -21.98 2.94
CA THR A 156 6.15 -22.14 4.35
C THR A 156 4.64 -22.21 4.58
N LEU A 157 3.87 -21.33 3.93
CA LEU A 157 2.40 -21.29 4.05
C LEU A 157 1.71 -22.51 3.43
N LYS A 158 2.27 -23.10 2.38
CA LYS A 158 1.73 -24.33 1.76
C LYS A 158 1.93 -25.58 2.57
N LEU A 159 2.85 -25.58 3.52
CA LEU A 159 3.15 -26.71 4.38
C LEU A 159 2.30 -26.73 5.66
N LYS A 160 1.46 -25.70 5.86
CA LYS A 160 0.50 -25.62 6.98
C LYS A 160 -0.89 -26.02 6.53
#